data_7438cd81238ea014c3f9bb7aacee6a37
#
_entry.id   7438cd81238ea014c3f9bb7aacee6a37
#
_cell.length_a   1.000
_cell.length_b   1.000
_cell.length_c   1.000
_cell.angle_alpha   90.00
_cell.angle_beta   90.00
_cell.angle_gamma   90.00
#
_symmetry.space_group_name_H-M   'P 1'
#
loop_
_entity.id
_entity.type
_entity.pdbx_description
1 polymer ?
#
loop_
_entity_poly.entity_id
_entity_poly.type
_entity_poly.pdbx_seq_one_letter_code
_entity_poly.pdbx_strand_id
1 'polypeptide(L)'
;MPTFSRSATVDWTGTIMEGTGTAKAGTGAFSVPVSFPKRIGDAQGVTSPEELIAAAHATCYAMVVTGALGRANASTKQTVVTCTVTADKTDAGIKITNSHLDVTATGLTGMDAAAFDKMAKEAEAKCPVSNALRGSLAIDVATKVN
;
A
#
# COMPACT_ATOMS: atom_id res chain seq x y z
N MET A 1 -14.98 -17.87 14.35
CA MET A 1 -14.05 -16.96 13.60
C MET A 1 -14.40 -15.53 13.93
N PRO A 2 -13.48 -14.75 14.49
CA PRO A 2 -13.74 -13.34 14.72
C PRO A 2 -13.86 -12.60 13.38
N THR A 3 -14.88 -11.78 13.28
CA THR A 3 -15.09 -10.87 12.14
C THR A 3 -14.88 -9.44 12.62
N PHE A 4 -14.20 -8.65 11.84
CA PHE A 4 -14.05 -7.23 12.12
C PHE A 4 -14.31 -6.41 10.88
N SER A 5 -14.71 -5.15 11.07
CA SER A 5 -15.00 -4.22 10.00
C SER A 5 -14.34 -2.88 10.27
N ARG A 6 -13.98 -2.19 9.22
CA ARG A 6 -13.50 -0.81 9.25
C ARG A 6 -14.21 -0.05 8.15
N SER A 7 -14.44 1.23 8.38
CA SER A 7 -15.14 2.09 7.44
C SER A 7 -14.37 3.37 7.17
N ALA A 8 -14.65 3.97 6.04
CA ALA A 8 -14.25 5.33 5.71
C ALA A 8 -15.42 6.02 5.02
N THR A 9 -15.49 7.33 5.16
CA THR A 9 -16.53 8.17 4.56
C THR A 9 -15.87 9.25 3.73
N VAL A 10 -16.40 9.51 2.55
CA VAL A 10 -16.00 10.64 1.71
C VAL A 10 -17.20 11.56 1.53
N ASP A 11 -17.04 12.82 1.89
CA ASP A 11 -17.96 13.87 1.46
C ASP A 11 -17.40 14.54 0.20
N TRP A 12 -18.26 15.00 -0.66
CA TRP A 12 -17.90 15.70 -1.90
C TRP A 12 -18.84 16.86 -2.14
N THR A 13 -18.28 18.00 -2.54
CA THR A 13 -19.04 19.21 -2.88
C THR A 13 -18.54 19.75 -4.22
N GLY A 14 -19.45 20.08 -5.12
CA GLY A 14 -19.14 20.64 -6.43
C GLY A 14 -19.05 19.60 -7.53
N THR A 15 -18.61 20.06 -8.71
CA THR A 15 -18.43 19.20 -9.88
C THR A 15 -17.17 18.34 -9.76
N ILE A 16 -17.01 17.40 -10.69
CA ILE A 16 -15.79 16.56 -10.69
C ILE A 16 -14.51 17.38 -10.91
N MET A 17 -14.58 18.41 -11.73
CA MET A 17 -13.41 19.21 -12.09
C MET A 17 -13.12 20.37 -11.14
N GLU A 18 -14.14 20.92 -10.50
CA GLU A 18 -14.00 22.09 -9.62
C GLU A 18 -14.27 21.77 -8.15
N GLY A 19 -14.91 20.62 -7.89
CA GLY A 19 -15.28 20.20 -6.56
C GLY A 19 -14.12 19.62 -5.77
N THR A 20 -14.35 19.46 -4.49
CA THR A 20 -13.43 18.88 -3.53
C THR A 20 -14.17 18.01 -2.53
N GLY A 21 -13.45 17.08 -1.93
CA GLY A 21 -13.98 16.24 -0.88
C GLY A 21 -12.98 16.02 0.25
N THR A 22 -13.43 15.30 1.26
CA THR A 22 -12.60 14.87 2.37
C THR A 22 -12.83 13.39 2.63
N ALA A 23 -11.77 12.60 2.63
CA ALA A 23 -11.81 11.20 3.02
C ALA A 23 -11.46 11.07 4.51
N LYS A 24 -12.33 10.44 5.27
CA LYS A 24 -12.20 10.30 6.73
C LYS A 24 -12.25 8.83 7.13
N ALA A 25 -11.29 8.39 7.92
CA ALA A 25 -11.36 7.08 8.53
C ALA A 25 -12.45 7.02 9.60
N GLY A 26 -13.21 5.93 9.66
CA GLY A 26 -14.22 5.72 10.70
C GLY A 26 -13.63 5.66 12.12
N THR A 27 -12.35 5.29 12.26
CA THR A 27 -11.63 5.31 13.54
C THR A 27 -11.15 6.71 13.96
N GLY A 28 -11.20 7.69 13.04
CA GLY A 28 -10.59 9.00 13.27
C GLY A 28 -9.08 9.05 12.99
N ALA A 29 -8.49 7.95 12.49
CA ALA A 29 -7.05 7.87 12.26
C ALA A 29 -6.53 8.86 11.22
N PHE A 30 -7.36 9.23 10.24
CA PHE A 30 -7.02 10.24 9.24
C PHE A 30 -8.25 11.00 8.76
N SER A 31 -7.99 12.22 8.28
CA SER A 31 -8.93 13.06 7.54
C SER A 31 -8.11 13.82 6.50
N VAL A 32 -8.33 13.53 5.22
CA VAL A 32 -7.45 14.01 4.13
C VAL A 32 -8.27 14.55 2.97
N PRO A 33 -7.78 15.60 2.28
CA PRO A 33 -8.49 16.19 1.15
C PRO A 33 -8.36 15.31 -0.10
N VAL A 34 -9.39 15.35 -0.94
CA VAL A 34 -9.44 14.67 -2.24
C VAL A 34 -9.93 15.62 -3.33
N SER A 35 -9.39 15.48 -4.53
CA SER A 35 -9.74 16.29 -5.70
C SER A 35 -9.39 15.53 -6.97
N PHE A 36 -10.25 15.55 -7.97
CA PHE A 36 -9.99 14.82 -9.20
C PHE A 36 -8.86 15.42 -10.03
N PRO A 37 -8.75 16.74 -10.26
CA PRO A 37 -7.60 17.28 -11.00
C PRO A 37 -6.26 16.97 -10.34
N LYS A 38 -6.20 16.93 -9.01
CA LYS A 38 -4.96 16.61 -8.27
C LYS A 38 -4.65 15.12 -8.22
N ARG A 39 -5.65 14.26 -8.42
CA ARG A 39 -5.46 12.82 -8.57
C ARG A 39 -4.59 12.49 -9.79
N ILE A 40 -4.79 13.21 -10.90
CA ILE A 40 -4.14 12.93 -12.19
C ILE A 40 -3.02 13.91 -12.55
N GLY A 41 -2.87 14.98 -11.78
CA GLY A 41 -1.86 16.03 -11.99
C GLY A 41 -0.91 16.16 -10.80
N ASP A 42 -0.44 17.38 -10.56
CA ASP A 42 0.37 17.67 -9.37
C ASP A 42 -0.51 17.59 -8.12
N ALA A 43 -0.15 16.69 -7.21
CA ALA A 43 -0.95 16.36 -6.03
C ALA A 43 -1.03 17.50 -5.01
N GLN A 44 0.05 18.25 -4.81
CA GLN A 44 0.11 19.40 -3.88
C GLN A 44 -0.46 19.10 -2.48
N GLY A 45 -0.13 17.93 -1.92
CA GLY A 45 -0.60 17.51 -0.60
C GLY A 45 -2.04 16.98 -0.55
N VAL A 46 -2.66 16.73 -1.69
CA VAL A 46 -3.99 16.11 -1.80
C VAL A 46 -3.84 14.64 -2.13
N THR A 47 -4.52 13.77 -1.41
CA THR A 47 -4.45 12.33 -1.64
C THR A 47 -5.26 11.87 -2.84
N SER A 48 -5.12 10.59 -3.17
CA SER A 48 -5.82 9.93 -4.27
C SER A 48 -6.23 8.52 -3.87
N PRO A 49 -7.17 7.88 -4.60
CA PRO A 49 -7.47 6.47 -4.39
C PRO A 49 -6.23 5.58 -4.52
N GLU A 50 -5.35 5.89 -5.46
CA GLU A 50 -4.11 5.14 -5.69
C GLU A 50 -3.16 5.22 -4.49
N GLU A 51 -3.00 6.41 -3.91
CA GLU A 51 -2.18 6.59 -2.70
C GLU A 51 -2.78 5.89 -1.48
N LEU A 52 -4.10 5.90 -1.34
CA LEU A 52 -4.79 5.18 -0.26
C LEU A 52 -4.65 3.66 -0.40
N ILE A 53 -4.71 3.13 -1.62
CA ILE A 53 -4.41 1.71 -1.90
C ILE A 53 -2.96 1.41 -1.55
N ALA A 54 -2.02 2.28 -1.96
CA ALA A 54 -0.60 2.12 -1.65
C ALA A 54 -0.35 2.09 -0.13
N ALA A 55 -0.99 2.97 0.62
CA ALA A 55 -0.90 2.99 2.09
C ALA A 55 -1.45 1.70 2.71
N ALA A 56 -2.60 1.22 2.24
CA ALA A 56 -3.19 -0.03 2.70
C ALA A 56 -2.29 -1.23 2.39
N HIS A 57 -1.75 -1.30 1.16
CA HIS A 57 -0.90 -2.40 0.72
C HIS A 57 0.44 -2.43 1.48
N ALA A 58 1.09 -1.28 1.62
CA ALA A 58 2.34 -1.16 2.39
C ALA A 58 2.14 -1.54 3.85
N THR A 59 1.05 -1.09 4.48
CA THR A 59 0.72 -1.39 5.88
C THR A 59 0.53 -2.89 6.10
N CYS A 60 -0.29 -3.51 5.28
CA CYS A 60 -0.57 -4.95 5.38
C CYS A 60 0.70 -5.77 5.13
N TYR A 61 1.44 -5.45 4.09
CA TYR A 61 2.65 -6.16 3.73
C TYR A 61 3.76 -6.03 4.79
N ALA A 62 3.94 -4.84 5.39
CA ALA A 62 4.89 -4.65 6.49
C ALA A 62 4.57 -5.57 7.68
N MET A 63 3.29 -5.74 8.03
CA MET A 63 2.86 -6.65 9.08
C MET A 63 3.17 -8.11 8.74
N VAL A 64 2.94 -8.51 7.49
CA VAL A 64 3.20 -9.89 7.04
C VAL A 64 4.70 -10.19 7.05
N VAL A 65 5.54 -9.27 6.57
CA VAL A 65 7.01 -9.42 6.61
C VAL A 65 7.51 -9.51 8.04
N THR A 66 7.02 -8.63 8.92
CA THR A 66 7.39 -8.65 10.34
C THR A 66 7.02 -9.98 11.00
N GLY A 67 5.82 -10.48 10.71
CA GLY A 67 5.38 -11.79 11.21
C GLY A 67 6.22 -12.95 10.66
N ALA A 68 6.63 -12.88 9.39
CA ALA A 68 7.49 -13.90 8.77
C ALA A 68 8.89 -13.91 9.39
N LEU A 69 9.47 -12.73 9.64
CA LEU A 69 10.75 -12.61 10.36
C LEU A 69 10.68 -13.29 11.74
N GLY A 70 9.63 -13.00 12.52
CA GLY A 70 9.44 -13.59 13.84
C GLY A 70 9.36 -15.11 13.81
N ARG A 71 8.62 -15.68 12.85
CA ARG A 71 8.53 -17.15 12.67
C ARG A 71 9.85 -17.79 12.26
N ALA A 72 10.72 -17.04 11.60
CA ALA A 72 12.05 -17.49 11.19
C ALA A 72 13.12 -17.24 12.27
N ASN A 73 12.74 -16.77 13.46
CA ASN A 73 13.66 -16.33 14.51
C ASN A 73 14.67 -15.27 14.03
N ALA A 74 14.23 -14.43 13.12
CA ALA A 74 14.99 -13.31 12.59
C ALA A 74 14.38 -11.98 13.04
N SER A 75 15.14 -10.91 12.96
CA SER A 75 14.70 -9.59 13.32
C SER A 75 15.40 -8.49 12.53
N THR A 76 14.83 -7.31 12.54
CA THR A 76 15.42 -6.09 11.99
C THR A 76 15.36 -4.98 13.04
N LYS A 77 16.25 -4.00 12.95
CA LYS A 77 16.09 -2.76 13.69
C LYS A 77 14.96 -1.90 13.10
N GLN A 78 14.83 -1.94 11.78
CA GLN A 78 13.78 -1.24 11.05
C GLN A 78 13.50 -1.96 9.74
N THR A 79 12.22 -2.07 9.41
CA THR A 79 11.76 -2.47 8.07
C THR A 79 10.95 -1.33 7.49
N VAL A 80 11.35 -0.86 6.31
CA VAL A 80 10.62 0.18 5.57
C VAL A 80 10.00 -0.44 4.35
N VAL A 81 8.70 -0.28 4.18
CA VAL A 81 7.96 -0.70 3.00
C VAL A 81 7.43 0.53 2.29
N THR A 82 7.82 0.71 1.04
CA THR A 82 7.24 1.72 0.15
C THR A 82 6.43 1.00 -0.91
N CYS A 83 5.17 1.35 -1.04
CA CYS A 83 4.30 0.84 -2.10
C CYS A 83 4.04 1.94 -3.12
N THR A 84 4.24 1.62 -4.39
CA THR A 84 3.91 2.52 -5.51
C THR A 84 2.81 1.87 -6.33
N VAL A 85 1.66 2.53 -6.38
CA VAL A 85 0.53 2.12 -7.20
C VAL A 85 0.51 2.96 -8.47
N THR A 86 0.53 2.29 -9.61
CA THR A 86 0.53 2.92 -10.94
C THR A 86 -0.83 2.76 -11.59
N ALA A 87 -1.30 3.82 -12.21
CA ALA A 87 -2.53 3.83 -12.98
C ALA A 87 -2.30 4.52 -14.32
N ASP A 88 -2.92 3.98 -15.36
CA ASP A 88 -2.95 4.56 -16.70
C ASP A 88 -4.26 5.31 -16.93
N LYS A 89 -4.15 6.55 -17.40
CA LYS A 89 -5.30 7.33 -17.83
C LYS A 89 -5.39 7.29 -19.36
N THR A 90 -6.52 6.78 -19.86
CA THR A 90 -6.84 6.71 -21.27
C THR A 90 -8.20 7.36 -21.53
N ASP A 91 -8.60 7.43 -22.80
CA ASP A 91 -9.95 7.91 -23.15
C ASP A 91 -11.05 6.99 -22.60
N ALA A 92 -10.73 5.73 -22.35
CA ALA A 92 -11.64 4.75 -21.73
C ALA A 92 -11.74 4.89 -20.21
N GLY A 93 -10.92 5.73 -19.58
CA GLY A 93 -10.91 5.96 -18.15
C GLY A 93 -9.55 5.70 -17.49
N ILE A 94 -9.56 5.53 -16.18
CA ILE A 94 -8.37 5.26 -15.37
C ILE A 94 -8.36 3.77 -15.02
N LYS A 95 -7.22 3.13 -15.28
CA LYS A 95 -7.00 1.72 -14.92
C LYS A 95 -5.77 1.63 -14.03
N ILE A 96 -5.93 1.05 -12.84
CA ILE A 96 -4.82 0.72 -11.95
C ILE A 96 -4.16 -0.54 -12.49
N THR A 97 -2.85 -0.48 -12.76
CA THR A 97 -2.14 -1.53 -13.51
C THR A 97 -1.11 -2.27 -12.68
N ASN A 98 -0.53 -1.63 -11.67
CA ASN A 98 0.56 -2.22 -10.89
C ASN A 98 0.57 -1.71 -9.46
N SER A 99 1.00 -2.57 -8.53
CA SER A 99 1.36 -2.24 -7.15
C SER A 99 2.74 -2.81 -6.86
N HIS A 100 3.73 -1.94 -6.77
CA HIS A 100 5.13 -2.29 -6.53
C HIS A 100 5.50 -2.06 -5.07
N LEU A 101 6.08 -3.09 -4.45
CA LEU A 101 6.52 -3.06 -3.05
C LEU A 101 8.04 -3.06 -2.98
N ASP A 102 8.62 -1.99 -2.43
CA ASP A 102 10.02 -1.90 -2.06
C ASP A 102 10.17 -2.15 -0.56
N VAL A 103 10.98 -3.11 -0.18
CA VAL A 103 11.23 -3.48 1.22
C VAL A 103 12.68 -3.29 1.56
N THR A 104 12.97 -2.41 2.50
CA THR A 104 14.33 -2.21 3.01
C THR A 104 14.41 -2.66 4.45
N ALA A 105 15.30 -3.64 4.72
CA ALA A 105 15.62 -4.11 6.07
C ALA A 105 16.94 -3.50 6.53
N THR A 106 16.93 -2.90 7.69
CA THR A 106 18.13 -2.35 8.33
C THR A 106 18.40 -3.09 9.65
N GLY A 107 19.62 -3.49 9.87
CA GLY A 107 20.02 -4.22 11.06
C GLY A 107 19.43 -5.63 11.11
N LEU A 108 19.39 -6.32 9.99
CA LEU A 108 18.90 -7.69 9.87
C LEU A 108 19.78 -8.66 10.66
N THR A 109 19.16 -9.51 11.46
CA THR A 109 19.80 -10.61 12.19
C THR A 109 18.99 -11.89 12.02
N GLY A 110 19.66 -13.04 12.10
CA GLY A 110 19.02 -14.35 12.03
C GLY A 110 18.86 -14.91 10.62
N MET A 111 19.17 -14.15 9.60
CA MET A 111 19.24 -14.60 8.20
C MET A 111 20.10 -13.65 7.38
N ASP A 112 20.55 -14.13 6.21
CA ASP A 112 21.27 -13.29 5.25
C ASP A 112 20.32 -12.57 4.26
N ALA A 113 20.89 -11.70 3.42
CA ALA A 113 20.13 -10.92 2.45
C ALA A 113 19.39 -11.79 1.42
N ALA A 114 19.98 -12.91 0.99
CA ALA A 114 19.35 -13.82 0.04
C ALA A 114 18.14 -14.53 0.65
N ALA A 115 18.25 -14.97 1.90
CA ALA A 115 17.14 -15.57 2.64
C ALA A 115 16.03 -14.55 2.90
N PHE A 116 16.38 -13.31 3.22
CA PHE A 116 15.41 -12.22 3.38
C PHE A 116 14.64 -11.94 2.08
N ASP A 117 15.34 -11.86 0.95
CA ASP A 117 14.71 -11.64 -0.36
C ASP A 117 13.70 -12.73 -0.68
N LYS A 118 14.08 -14.00 -0.49
CA LYS A 118 13.19 -15.13 -0.70
C LYS A 118 11.96 -15.07 0.22
N MET A 119 12.19 -14.87 1.51
CA MET A 119 11.11 -14.77 2.50
C MET A 119 10.15 -13.63 2.19
N ALA A 120 10.67 -12.44 1.85
CA ALA A 120 9.87 -11.26 1.53
C ALA A 120 8.98 -11.49 0.31
N LYS A 121 9.52 -12.14 -0.73
CA LYS A 121 8.74 -12.49 -1.93
C LYS A 121 7.68 -13.55 -1.65
N GLU A 122 7.99 -14.56 -0.84
CA GLU A 122 7.01 -15.58 -0.43
C GLU A 122 5.93 -15.00 0.49
N ALA A 123 6.27 -14.02 1.31
CA ALA A 123 5.33 -13.35 2.21
C ALA A 123 4.23 -12.58 1.44
N GLU A 124 4.51 -12.13 0.23
CA GLU A 124 3.52 -11.41 -0.60
C GLU A 124 2.27 -12.27 -0.83
N ALA A 125 2.43 -13.56 -1.08
CA ALA A 125 1.30 -14.48 -1.27
C ALA A 125 0.39 -14.64 -0.04
N LYS A 126 0.88 -14.24 1.14
CA LYS A 126 0.14 -14.30 2.41
C LYS A 126 -0.43 -12.93 2.83
N CYS A 127 -0.19 -11.89 2.05
CA CYS A 127 -0.72 -10.56 2.34
C CYS A 127 -2.19 -10.48 1.91
N PRO A 128 -3.14 -10.27 2.84
CA PRO A 128 -4.56 -10.17 2.49
C PRO A 128 -4.88 -9.09 1.47
N VAL A 129 -4.19 -7.94 1.52
CA VAL A 129 -4.38 -6.86 0.54
C VAL A 129 -3.82 -7.26 -0.82
N SER A 130 -2.64 -7.89 -0.90
CA SER A 130 -2.13 -8.46 -2.16
C SER A 130 -3.15 -9.43 -2.77
N ASN A 131 -3.71 -10.30 -1.96
CA ASN A 131 -4.67 -11.30 -2.44
C ASN A 131 -5.99 -10.66 -2.91
N ALA A 132 -6.42 -9.55 -2.29
CA ALA A 132 -7.59 -8.80 -2.75
C ALA A 132 -7.33 -8.09 -4.09
N LEU A 133 -6.10 -7.65 -4.35
CA LEU A 133 -5.71 -6.97 -5.58
C LEU A 133 -5.33 -7.92 -6.72
N ARG A 134 -4.97 -9.16 -6.38
CA ARG A 134 -4.48 -10.17 -7.34
C ARG A 134 -5.52 -10.46 -8.42
N GLY A 135 -5.06 -10.55 -9.65
CA GLY A 135 -5.92 -10.75 -10.83
C GLY A 135 -6.43 -9.45 -11.45
N SER A 136 -6.46 -8.33 -10.70
CA SER A 136 -6.87 -7.02 -11.22
C SER A 136 -5.68 -6.18 -11.68
N LEU A 137 -4.52 -6.36 -11.03
CA LEU A 137 -3.29 -5.63 -11.32
C LEU A 137 -2.07 -6.52 -11.07
N ALA A 138 -0.91 -6.11 -11.59
CA ALA A 138 0.35 -6.78 -11.34
C ALA A 138 0.93 -6.35 -9.98
N ILE A 139 1.51 -7.31 -9.26
CA ILE A 139 2.18 -7.07 -7.97
C ILE A 139 3.60 -7.58 -8.07
N ASP A 140 4.57 -6.79 -7.65
CA ASP A 140 5.97 -7.18 -7.61
C ASP A 140 6.66 -6.63 -6.35
N VAL A 141 7.71 -7.31 -5.93
CA VAL A 141 8.46 -7.03 -4.70
C VAL A 141 9.93 -6.91 -5.02
N ALA A 142 10.56 -5.84 -4.54
CA ALA A 142 12.01 -5.67 -4.53
C ALA A 142 12.49 -5.52 -3.09
N THR A 143 13.66 -6.06 -2.78
CA THR A 143 14.22 -6.03 -1.44
C THR A 143 15.59 -5.37 -1.42
N LYS A 144 15.91 -4.77 -0.28
CA LYS A 144 17.23 -4.22 0.03
C LYS A 144 17.55 -4.49 1.49
N VAL A 145 18.79 -4.89 1.76
CA VAL A 145 19.32 -5.05 3.12
C VAL A 145 20.47 -4.08 3.31
N ASN A 146 20.37 -3.25 4.33
CA ASN A 146 21.40 -2.30 4.75
C ASN A 146 22.16 -2.86 5.97
#